data_d37184996e2643aa416e98408251120e
#
_entry.id   d37184996e2643aa416e98408251120e
#
_cell.length_a   1.000
_cell.length_b   1.000
_cell.length_c   1.000
_cell.angle_alpha   90.00
_cell.angle_beta   90.00
_cell.angle_gamma   90.00
#
_symmetry.space_group_name_H-M   'P 1'
#
loop_
_entity.id
_entity.type
_entity.pdbx_description
1 polymer ?
#
loop_
_entity_poly.entity_id
_entity_poly.type
_entity_poly.pdbx_seq_one_letter_code
_entity_poly.pdbx_strand_id
1 'polypeptide(L)'
;IEDFATFPLISESVFEKVSNIDFQKRLLGQVDFIYPIDKETEFEFGYRGNFVERETDYDVSFLTGNSFISDPGLSNVFNYKEAVNSVYTQFGKKFDKLSALFGLRYENSRQEIDQRTTSQFEIKKYSDLFPTLNLAYEFSSQESLTFGYSKRVRRPRGWNINPFPRRNSVTSFRRGNPFLDPTFTTALEVDYLKRFKKFTLNTSIFYRQSDGNIEN
;
A
#
# COMPACT_ATOMS: atom_id res chain seq x y z
N ILE A 1 -50.51 22.22 -32.13
CA ILE A 1 -49.86 20.95 -32.58
C ILE A 1 -48.37 21.20 -32.41
N GLU A 2 -47.81 20.66 -31.32
CA GLU A 2 -46.37 20.80 -31.02
C GLU A 2 -45.62 19.72 -31.85
N ASP A 3 -44.68 20.21 -32.66
CA ASP A 3 -43.75 19.34 -33.38
C ASP A 3 -42.80 18.67 -32.38
N PHE A 4 -42.98 17.40 -32.13
CA PHE A 4 -42.01 16.59 -31.46
C PHE A 4 -40.81 16.38 -32.38
N ALA A 5 -39.68 17.05 -32.07
CA ALA A 5 -38.44 16.81 -32.73
C ALA A 5 -38.08 15.33 -32.58
N THR A 6 -38.15 14.58 -33.66
CA THR A 6 -37.67 13.20 -33.73
C THR A 6 -36.14 13.26 -33.62
N PHE A 7 -35.61 12.94 -32.43
CA PHE A 7 -34.19 12.66 -32.28
C PHE A 7 -33.85 11.44 -33.16
N PRO A 8 -32.85 11.54 -34.02
CA PRO A 8 -32.40 10.39 -34.78
C PRO A 8 -31.95 9.32 -33.77
N LEU A 9 -32.59 8.17 -33.81
CA LEU A 9 -32.10 6.98 -33.10
C LEU A 9 -30.79 6.58 -33.79
N ILE A 10 -29.67 7.03 -33.23
CA ILE A 10 -28.34 6.53 -33.59
C ILE A 10 -28.23 5.16 -32.96
N SER A 11 -28.71 4.14 -33.66
CA SER A 11 -28.50 2.74 -33.29
C SER A 11 -27.36 2.13 -34.11
N GLU A 12 -26.22 2.74 -34.17
CA GLU A 12 -25.01 2.02 -34.47
C GLU A 12 -24.51 1.41 -33.18
N SER A 13 -24.69 0.12 -33.03
CA SER A 13 -24.08 -0.67 -31.94
C SER A 13 -22.55 -0.61 -32.14
N VAL A 14 -21.88 0.19 -31.36
CA VAL A 14 -20.42 0.26 -31.34
C VAL A 14 -19.93 -0.97 -30.56
N PHE A 15 -19.32 -1.92 -31.28
CA PHE A 15 -18.67 -3.06 -30.64
C PHE A 15 -17.27 -2.63 -30.15
N GLU A 16 -17.12 -2.67 -28.85
CA GLU A 16 -15.87 -2.36 -28.13
C GLU A 16 -15.28 -3.64 -27.56
N LYS A 17 -13.98 -3.81 -27.70
CA LYS A 17 -13.20 -4.85 -27.05
C LYS A 17 -12.18 -4.20 -26.14
N VAL A 18 -12.17 -4.58 -24.86
CA VAL A 18 -11.21 -4.13 -23.88
C VAL A 18 -10.33 -5.32 -23.46
N SER A 19 -9.02 -5.16 -23.58
CA SER A 19 -8.02 -6.13 -23.13
C SER A 19 -7.16 -5.47 -22.05
N ASN A 20 -6.90 -6.19 -20.95
CA ASN A 20 -6.01 -5.72 -19.89
C ASN A 20 -5.09 -6.87 -19.48
N ILE A 21 -3.83 -6.74 -19.81
CA ILE A 21 -2.79 -7.70 -19.47
C ILE A 21 -1.91 -7.08 -18.41
N ASP A 22 -1.91 -7.69 -17.23
CA ASP A 22 -1.08 -7.29 -16.09
C ASP A 22 0.00 -8.35 -15.84
N PHE A 23 1.25 -7.97 -15.98
CA PHE A 23 2.38 -8.78 -15.58
C PHE A 23 3.02 -8.19 -14.32
N GLN A 24 3.21 -9.00 -13.28
CA GLN A 24 3.88 -8.56 -12.05
C GLN A 24 4.95 -9.57 -11.65
N LYS A 25 6.15 -9.04 -11.39
CA LYS A 25 7.27 -9.76 -10.79
C LYS A 25 7.59 -9.15 -9.44
N ARG A 26 7.78 -10.00 -8.44
CA ARG A 26 8.18 -9.56 -7.09
C ARG A 26 9.32 -10.43 -6.59
N LEU A 27 10.37 -9.76 -6.10
CA LEU A 27 11.48 -10.39 -5.41
C LEU A 27 11.54 -9.84 -3.97
N LEU A 28 11.56 -10.73 -3.00
CA LEU A 28 11.74 -10.41 -1.59
C LEU A 28 12.97 -11.15 -1.07
N GLY A 29 13.93 -10.41 -0.53
CA GLY A 29 15.06 -10.94 0.22
C GLY A 29 15.03 -10.42 1.66
N GLN A 30 15.26 -11.30 2.64
CA GLN A 30 15.30 -10.92 4.06
C GLN A 30 16.36 -11.74 4.77
N VAL A 31 17.10 -11.09 5.65
CA VAL A 31 18.07 -11.71 6.56
C VAL A 31 17.88 -11.10 7.94
N ASP A 32 17.72 -11.97 8.93
CA ASP A 32 17.55 -11.58 10.32
C ASP A 32 18.67 -12.21 11.14
N PHE A 33 19.26 -11.43 12.02
CA PHE A 33 20.23 -11.83 13.00
C PHE A 33 19.65 -11.54 14.38
N ILE A 34 19.43 -12.61 15.16
CA ILE A 34 18.86 -12.55 16.50
C ILE A 34 19.97 -12.95 17.48
N TYR A 35 20.24 -12.11 18.46
CA TYR A 35 21.25 -12.31 19.48
C TYR A 35 20.62 -12.25 20.88
N PRO A 36 20.35 -13.40 21.51
CA PRO A 36 19.95 -13.43 22.91
C PRO A 36 21.16 -13.06 23.80
N ILE A 37 21.07 -11.90 24.43
CA ILE A 37 22.11 -11.39 25.35
C ILE A 37 22.05 -12.18 26.66
N ASP A 38 20.84 -12.39 27.16
CA ASP A 38 20.53 -13.25 28.29
C ASP A 38 19.08 -13.81 28.15
N LYS A 39 18.54 -14.46 29.19
CA LYS A 39 17.19 -15.06 29.17
C LYS A 39 16.05 -14.03 29.05
N GLU A 40 16.34 -12.79 29.34
CA GLU A 40 15.35 -11.69 29.43
C GLU A 40 15.66 -10.56 28.44
N THR A 41 16.80 -10.63 27.74
CA THR A 41 17.28 -9.57 26.85
C THR A 41 17.64 -10.12 25.49
N GLU A 42 17.03 -9.60 24.45
CA GLU A 42 17.26 -9.97 23.05
C GLU A 42 17.52 -8.73 22.19
N PHE A 43 18.48 -8.89 21.30
CA PHE A 43 18.79 -7.88 20.26
C PHE A 43 18.60 -8.52 18.89
N GLU A 44 17.88 -7.83 18.02
CA GLU A 44 17.67 -8.21 16.63
C GLU A 44 18.19 -7.12 15.71
N PHE A 45 18.83 -7.54 14.62
CA PHE A 45 19.22 -6.69 13.51
C PHE A 45 18.91 -7.40 12.20
N GLY A 46 18.33 -6.69 11.24
CA GLY A 46 17.96 -7.31 9.98
C GLY A 46 18.01 -6.36 8.78
N TYR A 47 17.98 -6.99 7.62
CA TYR A 47 17.83 -6.34 6.32
C TYR A 47 16.67 -6.98 5.55
N ARG A 48 15.89 -6.13 4.87
CA ARG A 48 14.83 -6.58 3.96
C ARG A 48 14.82 -5.75 2.69
N GLY A 49 14.98 -6.42 1.54
CA GLY A 49 14.81 -5.85 0.20
C GLY A 49 13.52 -6.36 -0.43
N ASN A 50 12.67 -5.46 -0.91
CA ASN A 50 11.46 -5.79 -1.65
C ASN A 50 11.48 -5.06 -3.00
N PHE A 51 11.47 -5.81 -4.10
CA PHE A 51 11.56 -5.29 -5.46
C PHE A 51 10.33 -5.75 -6.23
N VAL A 52 9.63 -4.80 -6.82
CA VAL A 52 8.41 -5.04 -7.60
C VAL A 52 8.59 -4.43 -8.98
N GLU A 53 8.31 -5.21 -10.01
CA GLU A 53 8.16 -4.74 -11.38
C GLU A 53 6.75 -5.09 -11.84
N ARG A 54 6.07 -4.15 -12.44
CA ARG A 54 4.72 -4.34 -12.98
C ARG A 54 4.64 -3.68 -14.34
N GLU A 55 4.12 -4.43 -15.30
CA GLU A 55 3.76 -3.95 -16.63
C GLU A 55 2.26 -4.17 -16.82
N THR A 56 1.58 -3.12 -17.24
CA THR A 56 0.16 -3.15 -17.58
C THR A 56 0.02 -2.73 -19.03
N ASP A 57 -0.50 -3.62 -19.87
CA ASP A 57 -0.91 -3.35 -21.25
C ASP A 57 -2.43 -3.33 -21.30
N TYR A 58 -2.98 -2.13 -21.51
CA TYR A 58 -4.41 -1.87 -21.56
C TYR A 58 -4.78 -1.40 -22.95
N ASP A 59 -5.53 -2.23 -23.69
CA ASP A 59 -5.98 -1.98 -25.04
C ASP A 59 -7.50 -1.83 -25.12
N VAL A 60 -7.94 -0.76 -25.77
CA VAL A 60 -9.33 -0.55 -26.16
C VAL A 60 -9.39 -0.48 -27.67
N SER A 61 -10.15 -1.39 -28.28
CA SER A 61 -10.30 -1.48 -29.71
C SER A 61 -11.76 -1.48 -30.13
N PHE A 62 -12.04 -0.90 -31.27
CA PHE A 62 -13.38 -0.78 -31.85
C PHE A 62 -13.48 -1.61 -33.13
N LEU A 63 -14.63 -2.24 -33.34
CA LEU A 63 -14.89 -2.98 -34.58
C LEU A 63 -15.07 -1.99 -35.76
N THR A 64 -14.16 -2.05 -36.73
CA THR A 64 -14.20 -1.27 -37.95
C THR A 64 -14.18 -2.24 -39.13
N GLY A 65 -15.30 -2.35 -39.82
CA GLY A 65 -15.49 -3.42 -40.81
C GLY A 65 -15.48 -4.79 -40.12
N ASN A 66 -14.53 -5.67 -40.49
CA ASN A 66 -14.39 -7.02 -39.95
C ASN A 66 -13.22 -7.16 -38.96
N SER A 67 -12.59 -6.07 -38.53
CA SER A 67 -11.42 -6.10 -37.66
C SER A 67 -11.55 -5.15 -36.49
N PHE A 68 -11.00 -5.56 -35.33
CA PHE A 68 -10.85 -4.65 -34.20
C PHE A 68 -9.59 -3.80 -34.38
N ILE A 69 -9.77 -2.47 -34.33
CA ILE A 69 -8.68 -1.50 -34.45
C ILE A 69 -8.50 -0.83 -33.08
N SER A 70 -7.28 -0.88 -32.54
CA SER A 70 -6.93 -0.27 -31.25
C SER A 70 -7.04 1.25 -31.34
N ASP A 71 -7.64 1.86 -30.31
CA ASP A 71 -7.70 3.30 -30.12
C ASP A 71 -6.52 3.78 -29.26
N PRO A 72 -5.53 4.49 -29.83
CA PRO A 72 -4.36 4.94 -29.08
C PRO A 72 -4.70 5.99 -28.01
N GLY A 73 -5.85 6.67 -28.11
CA GLY A 73 -6.33 7.60 -27.10
C GLY A 73 -6.93 6.93 -25.87
N LEU A 74 -7.31 5.64 -25.98
CA LEU A 74 -7.89 4.83 -24.92
C LEU A 74 -6.99 3.66 -24.50
N SER A 75 -5.92 3.39 -25.24
CA SER A 75 -4.96 2.29 -25.00
C SER A 75 -3.67 2.81 -24.38
N ASN A 76 -3.04 1.99 -23.54
CA ASN A 76 -1.95 2.43 -22.69
C ASN A 76 -1.01 1.30 -22.27
N VAL A 77 0.29 1.56 -22.33
CA VAL A 77 1.32 0.71 -21.74
C VAL A 77 1.96 1.47 -20.57
N PHE A 78 1.87 0.87 -19.39
CA PHE A 78 2.33 1.44 -18.13
C PHE A 78 3.30 0.50 -17.43
N ASN A 79 4.51 0.98 -17.14
CA ASN A 79 5.51 0.27 -16.38
C ASN A 79 5.71 0.94 -15.02
N TYR A 80 5.74 0.12 -13.98
CA TYR A 80 6.01 0.53 -12.62
C TYR A 80 7.08 -0.35 -12.01
N LYS A 81 8.11 0.29 -11.43
CA LYS A 81 9.13 -0.39 -10.65
C LYS A 81 9.20 0.23 -9.26
N GLU A 82 9.31 -0.63 -8.26
CA GLU A 82 9.53 -0.22 -6.89
C GLU A 82 10.66 -1.04 -6.28
N ALA A 83 11.61 -0.34 -5.65
CA ALA A 83 12.67 -0.93 -4.85
C ALA A 83 12.60 -0.32 -3.44
N VAL A 84 12.37 -1.16 -2.43
CA VAL A 84 12.39 -0.77 -1.02
C VAL A 84 13.47 -1.56 -0.30
N ASN A 85 14.48 -0.86 0.20
CA ASN A 85 15.54 -1.41 1.02
C ASN A 85 15.33 -0.94 2.46
N SER A 86 15.34 -1.87 3.40
CA SER A 86 15.12 -1.58 4.82
C SER A 86 16.22 -2.21 5.65
N VAL A 87 16.78 -1.45 6.58
CA VAL A 87 17.57 -1.98 7.69
C VAL A 87 16.81 -1.71 8.98
N TYR A 88 16.83 -2.64 9.88
CA TYR A 88 16.10 -2.51 11.13
C TYR A 88 16.85 -3.15 12.29
N THR A 89 16.56 -2.64 13.46
CA THR A 89 17.03 -3.19 14.73
C THR A 89 15.89 -3.19 15.73
N GLN A 90 15.93 -4.16 16.63
CA GLN A 90 14.96 -4.32 17.70
C GLN A 90 15.69 -4.75 18.96
N PHE A 91 15.32 -4.16 20.09
CA PHE A 91 15.82 -4.48 21.40
C PHE A 91 14.64 -4.81 22.32
N GLY A 92 14.63 -6.03 22.84
CA GLY A 92 13.64 -6.53 23.78
C GLY A 92 14.26 -6.79 25.14
N LYS A 93 13.57 -6.38 26.21
CA LYS A 93 13.97 -6.68 27.58
C LYS A 93 12.77 -6.93 28.47
N LYS A 94 12.87 -7.96 29.29
CA LYS A 94 11.91 -8.27 30.36
C LYS A 94 12.51 -7.91 31.72
N PHE A 95 11.77 -7.12 32.51
CA PHE A 95 12.12 -6.70 33.86
C PHE A 95 11.03 -7.20 34.80
N ASP A 96 11.14 -8.39 35.36
CA ASP A 96 10.12 -9.02 36.19
C ASP A 96 8.71 -8.95 35.53
N LYS A 97 7.91 -7.97 35.90
CA LYS A 97 6.54 -7.76 35.42
C LYS A 97 6.45 -6.84 34.20
N LEU A 98 7.51 -6.12 33.86
CA LEU A 98 7.54 -5.19 32.73
C LEU A 98 8.32 -5.80 31.58
N SER A 99 7.70 -5.90 30.41
CA SER A 99 8.38 -6.21 29.15
C SER A 99 8.42 -4.97 28.28
N ALA A 100 9.57 -4.64 27.72
CA ALA A 100 9.77 -3.53 26.82
C ALA A 100 10.40 -4.01 25.52
N LEU A 101 9.85 -3.56 24.39
CA LEU A 101 10.36 -3.82 23.05
C LEU A 101 10.45 -2.50 22.31
N PHE A 102 11.66 -2.12 21.92
CA PHE A 102 11.93 -0.96 21.10
C PHE A 102 12.46 -1.39 19.75
N GLY A 103 11.89 -0.88 18.68
CA GLY A 103 12.33 -1.14 17.30
C GLY A 103 12.55 0.16 16.53
N LEU A 104 13.51 0.14 15.63
CA LEU A 104 13.76 1.21 14.69
C LEU A 104 14.06 0.62 13.32
N ARG A 105 13.31 1.07 12.30
CA ARG A 105 13.52 0.67 10.91
C ARG A 105 13.77 1.91 10.06
N TYR A 106 14.85 1.88 9.30
CA TYR A 106 15.12 2.84 8.23
C TYR A 106 14.76 2.21 6.89
N GLU A 107 13.98 2.92 6.09
CA GLU A 107 13.65 2.52 4.72
C GLU A 107 14.15 3.55 3.72
N ASN A 108 14.80 3.05 2.67
CA ASN A 108 15.06 3.79 1.44
C ASN A 108 14.24 3.17 0.32
N SER A 109 13.41 3.96 -0.34
CA SER A 109 12.55 3.50 -1.43
C SER A 109 12.72 4.35 -2.68
N ARG A 110 12.70 3.67 -3.82
CA ARG A 110 12.73 4.26 -5.16
C ARG A 110 11.56 3.70 -5.95
N GLN A 111 10.76 4.58 -6.53
CA GLN A 111 9.68 4.25 -7.45
C GLN A 111 9.98 4.86 -8.82
N GLU A 112 9.85 4.07 -9.87
CA GLU A 112 9.94 4.51 -11.27
C GLU A 112 8.57 4.30 -11.91
N ILE A 113 8.06 5.36 -12.51
CA ILE A 113 6.75 5.44 -13.15
C ILE A 113 7.03 5.78 -14.61
N ASP A 114 6.79 4.84 -15.51
CA ASP A 114 7.01 4.99 -16.95
C ASP A 114 5.69 4.76 -17.68
N GLN A 115 5.07 5.83 -18.09
CA GLN A 115 3.85 5.84 -18.89
C GLN A 115 4.24 6.06 -20.36
N ARG A 116 4.36 4.96 -21.12
CA ARG A 116 4.90 4.97 -22.48
C ARG A 116 4.02 5.69 -23.48
N THR A 117 2.70 5.59 -23.35
CA THR A 117 1.77 6.18 -24.30
C THR A 117 1.83 7.72 -24.30
N THR A 118 1.99 8.34 -23.12
CA THR A 118 2.10 9.80 -22.98
C THR A 118 3.54 10.28 -22.80
N SER A 119 4.53 9.38 -22.86
CA SER A 119 5.95 9.64 -22.65
C SER A 119 6.25 10.35 -21.31
N GLN A 120 5.46 10.03 -20.26
CA GLN A 120 5.66 10.55 -18.92
C GLN A 120 6.55 9.59 -18.13
N PHE A 121 7.65 10.11 -17.62
CA PHE A 121 8.58 9.35 -16.79
C PHE A 121 8.88 10.10 -15.51
N GLU A 122 8.65 9.45 -14.36
CA GLU A 122 8.86 10.03 -13.03
C GLU A 122 9.64 9.08 -12.14
N ILE A 123 10.55 9.64 -11.33
CA ILE A 123 11.28 8.91 -10.29
C ILE A 123 11.00 9.56 -8.96
N LYS A 124 10.47 8.78 -8.03
CA LYS A 124 10.28 9.19 -6.64
C LYS A 124 11.23 8.46 -5.72
N LYS A 125 11.84 9.19 -4.79
CA LYS A 125 12.76 8.64 -3.78
C LYS A 125 12.34 9.13 -2.40
N TYR A 126 12.28 8.21 -1.45
CA TYR A 126 11.91 8.48 -0.06
C TYR A 126 12.89 7.80 0.87
N SER A 127 13.18 8.43 1.99
CA SER A 127 13.99 7.86 3.06
C SER A 127 13.36 8.25 4.40
N ASP A 128 12.94 7.26 5.16
CA ASP A 128 12.18 7.48 6.38
C ASP A 128 12.59 6.54 7.51
N LEU A 129 12.34 7.00 8.75
CA LEU A 129 12.51 6.24 9.98
C LEU A 129 11.14 5.83 10.54
N PHE A 130 11.05 4.57 10.96
CA PHE A 130 9.85 3.96 11.51
C PHE A 130 10.15 3.39 12.90
N PRO A 131 10.00 4.20 13.95
CA PRO A 131 10.12 3.74 15.33
C PRO A 131 8.90 2.94 15.75
N THR A 132 9.14 1.93 16.61
CA THR A 132 8.11 1.17 17.32
C THR A 132 8.49 1.06 18.79
N LEU A 133 7.50 1.09 19.66
CA LEU A 133 7.65 0.84 21.09
C LEU A 133 6.47 0.01 21.56
N ASN A 134 6.76 -1.09 22.26
CA ASN A 134 5.76 -1.88 22.96
C ASN A 134 6.20 -2.04 24.41
N LEU A 135 5.30 -1.72 25.32
CA LEU A 135 5.47 -1.90 26.74
C LEU A 135 4.32 -2.78 27.25
N ALA A 136 4.62 -3.83 27.97
CA ALA A 136 3.62 -4.68 28.58
C ALA A 136 3.91 -4.83 30.07
N TYR A 137 2.94 -4.52 30.92
CA TYR A 137 3.02 -4.70 32.36
C TYR A 137 2.05 -5.76 32.82
N GLU A 138 2.57 -6.81 33.45
CA GLU A 138 1.82 -7.92 34.02
C GLU A 138 1.54 -7.68 35.51
N PHE A 139 0.33 -7.21 35.85
CA PHE A 139 -0.09 -7.08 37.26
C PHE A 139 -0.14 -8.46 37.95
N SER A 140 -0.61 -9.47 37.18
CA SER A 140 -0.67 -10.86 37.56
C SER A 140 -0.69 -11.76 36.30
N SER A 141 -0.66 -13.08 36.46
CA SER A 141 -0.83 -14.04 35.36
C SER A 141 -2.19 -13.93 34.63
N GLN A 142 -3.12 -13.17 35.19
CA GLN A 142 -4.49 -12.99 34.69
C GLN A 142 -4.79 -11.54 34.27
N GLU A 143 -3.86 -10.60 34.51
CA GLU A 143 -4.12 -9.16 34.32
C GLU A 143 -2.88 -8.48 33.76
N SER A 144 -3.05 -7.79 32.64
CA SER A 144 -1.98 -7.04 31.96
C SER A 144 -2.48 -5.74 31.34
N LEU A 145 -1.56 -4.80 31.23
CA LEU A 145 -1.71 -3.54 30.48
C LEU A 145 -0.60 -3.47 29.44
N THR A 146 -0.98 -3.18 28.19
CA THR A 146 -0.03 -3.04 27.09
C THR A 146 -0.15 -1.64 26.50
N PHE A 147 0.98 -1.02 26.19
CA PHE A 147 1.07 0.24 25.44
C PHE A 147 1.87 -0.02 24.16
N GLY A 148 1.31 0.42 23.03
CA GLY A 148 1.92 0.33 21.71
C GLY A 148 2.04 1.69 21.06
N TYR A 149 3.21 1.96 20.46
CA TYR A 149 3.45 3.08 19.56
C TYR A 149 4.05 2.56 18.27
N SER A 150 3.56 3.03 17.11
CA SER A 150 4.19 2.72 15.83
C SER A 150 3.99 3.85 14.81
N LYS A 151 5.03 4.09 13.98
CA LYS A 151 4.93 4.86 12.75
C LYS A 151 5.00 3.92 11.56
N ARG A 152 4.12 4.10 10.57
CA ARG A 152 4.04 3.24 9.37
C ARG A 152 3.85 4.09 8.12
N VAL A 153 4.21 3.52 6.97
CA VAL A 153 4.00 4.13 5.66
C VAL A 153 3.09 3.26 4.79
N ARG A 154 2.18 3.93 4.07
CA ARG A 154 1.40 3.32 2.98
C ARG A 154 1.75 4.07 1.69
N ARG A 155 2.35 3.37 0.75
CA ARG A 155 2.72 3.91 -0.56
C ARG A 155 1.55 3.79 -1.54
N PRO A 156 1.37 4.78 -2.46
CA PRO A 156 0.42 4.65 -3.55
C PRO A 156 0.74 3.40 -4.37
N ARG A 157 -0.29 2.66 -4.75
CA ARG A 157 -0.13 1.51 -5.63
C ARG A 157 -0.06 1.96 -7.10
N GLY A 158 0.50 1.13 -7.99
CA GLY A 158 0.67 1.46 -9.41
C GLY A 158 -0.60 2.01 -10.09
N TRP A 159 -1.77 1.49 -9.76
CA TRP A 159 -3.04 1.98 -10.32
C TRP A 159 -3.49 3.35 -9.78
N ASN A 160 -3.04 3.76 -8.56
CA ASN A 160 -3.29 5.11 -8.04
C ASN A 160 -2.45 6.17 -8.75
N ILE A 161 -1.30 5.78 -9.30
CA ILE A 161 -0.31 6.68 -9.87
C ILE A 161 -0.24 6.62 -11.39
N ASN A 162 -0.96 5.71 -12.04
CA ASN A 162 -1.05 5.69 -13.51
C ASN A 162 -1.88 6.88 -14.01
N PRO A 163 -1.27 7.86 -14.68
CA PRO A 163 -1.96 9.08 -15.13
C PRO A 163 -2.90 8.86 -16.31
N PHE A 164 -2.88 7.67 -16.90
CA PHE A 164 -3.72 7.38 -18.04
C PHE A 164 -5.17 7.06 -17.62
N PRO A 165 -6.17 7.64 -18.30
CA PRO A 165 -7.58 7.36 -18.00
C PRO A 165 -7.95 5.94 -18.39
N ARG A 166 -8.22 5.11 -17.40
CA ARG A 166 -8.75 3.76 -17.58
C ARG A 166 -10.27 3.81 -17.58
N ARG A 167 -10.87 3.18 -18.56
CA ARG A 167 -12.32 3.09 -18.72
C ARG A 167 -12.89 2.01 -17.81
N ASN A 168 -13.82 2.37 -16.92
CA ASN A 168 -14.56 1.43 -16.08
C ASN A 168 -15.91 1.03 -16.71
N SER A 169 -16.49 1.94 -17.51
CA SER A 169 -17.70 1.74 -18.31
C SER A 169 -17.70 2.71 -19.47
N VAL A 170 -18.69 2.66 -20.34
CA VAL A 170 -18.83 3.59 -21.48
C VAL A 170 -18.82 5.05 -21.06
N THR A 171 -19.30 5.34 -19.85
CA THR A 171 -19.45 6.72 -19.33
C THR A 171 -18.57 7.02 -18.12
N SER A 172 -17.75 6.08 -17.65
CA SER A 172 -16.94 6.25 -16.44
C SER A 172 -15.47 5.95 -16.68
N PHE A 173 -14.63 6.92 -16.33
CA PHE A 173 -13.18 6.82 -16.41
C PHE A 173 -12.57 6.94 -15.01
N ARG A 174 -11.49 6.21 -14.77
CA ARG A 174 -10.64 6.37 -13.59
C ARG A 174 -9.24 6.75 -14.03
N ARG A 175 -8.70 7.79 -13.39
CA ARG A 175 -7.35 8.29 -13.65
C ARG A 175 -6.58 8.35 -12.34
N GLY A 176 -5.34 7.84 -12.31
CA GLY A 176 -4.44 8.00 -11.19
C GLY A 176 -3.69 9.33 -11.25
N ASN A 177 -3.05 9.66 -10.12
CA ASN A 177 -2.21 10.85 -10.01
C ASN A 177 -0.75 10.42 -9.72
N PRO A 178 0.20 10.61 -10.67
CA PRO A 178 1.60 10.23 -10.48
C PRO A 178 2.31 11.03 -9.38
N PHE A 179 1.74 12.17 -8.96
CA PHE A 179 2.29 13.04 -7.93
C PHE A 179 1.84 12.70 -6.51
N LEU A 180 1.03 11.65 -6.34
CA LEU A 180 0.63 11.18 -5.00
C LEU A 180 1.83 10.83 -4.14
N ASP A 181 1.86 11.35 -2.92
CA ASP A 181 2.86 11.05 -1.92
C ASP A 181 2.42 9.89 -1.01
N PRO A 182 3.36 9.23 -0.33
CA PRO A 182 3.04 8.22 0.67
C PRO A 182 2.24 8.81 1.84
N THR A 183 1.34 8.01 2.39
CA THR A 183 0.64 8.32 3.65
C THR A 183 1.44 7.77 4.82
N PHE A 184 1.77 8.62 5.77
CA PHE A 184 2.39 8.23 7.04
C PHE A 184 1.31 8.15 8.12
N THR A 185 1.33 7.07 8.88
CA THR A 185 0.38 6.87 9.98
C THR A 185 1.14 6.64 11.27
N THR A 186 0.86 7.48 12.25
CA THR A 186 1.27 7.31 13.66
C THR A 186 0.12 6.70 14.42
N ALA A 187 0.39 5.63 15.15
CA ALA A 187 -0.61 4.93 15.98
C ALA A 187 -0.13 4.80 17.42
N LEU A 188 -1.04 5.06 18.35
CA LEU A 188 -0.93 4.80 19.77
C LEU A 188 -2.05 3.85 20.17
N GLU A 189 -1.73 2.85 20.98
CA GLU A 189 -2.70 1.86 21.45
C GLU A 189 -2.43 1.51 22.91
N VAL A 190 -3.50 1.39 23.69
CA VAL A 190 -3.47 0.95 25.09
C VAL A 190 -4.47 -0.16 25.24
N ASP A 191 -4.01 -1.35 25.63
CA ASP A 191 -4.84 -2.53 25.83
C ASP A 191 -4.78 -2.98 27.27
N TYR A 192 -5.95 -3.21 27.85
CA TYR A 192 -6.11 -3.80 29.17
C TYR A 192 -6.80 -5.14 29.05
N LEU A 193 -6.15 -6.18 29.60
CA LEU A 193 -6.66 -7.54 29.64
C LEU A 193 -6.83 -7.99 31.09
N LYS A 194 -8.02 -8.52 31.41
CA LYS A 194 -8.28 -9.20 32.68
C LYS A 194 -9.07 -10.49 32.48
N ARG A 195 -8.52 -11.59 32.94
CA ARG A 195 -9.16 -12.90 32.90
C ARG A 195 -9.79 -13.21 34.25
N PHE A 196 -11.09 -13.43 34.23
CA PHE A 196 -11.86 -13.90 35.38
C PHE A 196 -12.14 -15.40 35.22
N LYS A 197 -12.60 -16.06 36.26
CA LYS A 197 -12.89 -17.52 36.22
C LYS A 197 -13.87 -17.92 35.11
N LYS A 198 -14.82 -17.06 34.75
CA LYS A 198 -15.90 -17.37 33.79
C LYS A 198 -15.89 -16.52 32.52
N PHE A 199 -15.15 -15.43 32.46
CA PHE A 199 -15.08 -14.54 31.31
C PHE A 199 -13.74 -13.81 31.27
N THR A 200 -13.44 -13.26 30.11
CA THR A 200 -12.26 -12.39 29.88
C THR A 200 -12.76 -11.02 29.45
N LEU A 201 -12.27 -9.97 30.11
CA LEU A 201 -12.43 -8.58 29.70
C LEU A 201 -11.17 -8.19 28.91
N ASN A 202 -11.38 -7.69 27.71
CA ASN A 202 -10.36 -7.03 26.91
C ASN A 202 -10.89 -5.67 26.47
N THR A 203 -10.14 -4.60 26.75
CA THR A 203 -10.52 -3.23 26.42
C THR A 203 -9.33 -2.56 25.76
N SER A 204 -9.56 -1.98 24.57
CA SER A 204 -8.54 -1.27 23.80
C SER A 204 -8.97 0.16 23.54
N ILE A 205 -8.02 1.09 23.71
CA ILE A 205 -8.15 2.49 23.29
C ILE A 205 -7.04 2.74 22.28
N PHE A 206 -7.39 3.31 21.14
CA PHE A 206 -6.40 3.63 20.10
C PHE A 206 -6.59 5.06 19.58
N TYR A 207 -5.47 5.66 19.20
CA TYR A 207 -5.41 6.92 18.47
C TYR A 207 -4.57 6.73 17.23
N ARG A 208 -5.06 7.20 16.08
CA ARG A 208 -4.34 7.16 14.80
C ARG A 208 -4.41 8.52 14.14
N GLN A 209 -3.24 8.98 13.72
CA GLN A 209 -3.10 10.17 12.88
C GLN A 209 -2.42 9.79 11.58
N SER A 210 -3.02 10.18 10.45
CA SER A 210 -2.46 9.93 9.13
C SER A 210 -2.22 11.26 8.42
N ASP A 211 -1.01 11.44 7.91
CA ASP A 211 -0.60 12.59 7.12
C ASP A 211 -0.38 12.16 5.66
N GLY A 212 -0.93 12.92 4.71
CA GLY A 212 -0.94 12.56 3.30
C GLY A 212 -2.05 11.54 2.99
N ASN A 213 -3.22 11.98 2.55
CA ASN A 213 -4.29 11.08 2.13
C ASN A 213 -4.13 10.72 0.65
N ILE A 214 -4.08 9.41 0.38
CA ILE A 214 -4.29 8.88 -0.96
C ILE A 214 -5.82 8.80 -1.15
N GLU A 215 -6.40 9.90 -1.63
CA GLU A 215 -7.82 9.91 -2.00
C GLU A 215 -8.02 9.20 -3.34
N ASN A 216 -9.14 8.45 -3.43
CA ASN A 216 -9.52 7.69 -4.63
C ASN A 216 -10.55 8.46 -5.46
#